data_869c6268309f8e7e1216c77dc2b35469
#
_entry.id   869c6268309f8e7e1216c77dc2b35469
#
_cell.length_a   1.000
_cell.length_b   1.000
_cell.length_c   1.000
_cell.angle_alpha   90.00
_cell.angle_beta   90.00
_cell.angle_gamma   90.00
#
_symmetry.space_group_name_H-M   'P 1'
#
loop_
_entity.id
_entity.type
_entity.pdbx_description
1 polymer ?
#
loop_
_entity_poly.entity_id
_entity_poly.type
_entity_poly.pdbx_seq_one_letter_code
_entity_poly.pdbx_strand_id
1 'polypeptide(L)'
;VTVILETARVRLRLLDPERDAEAMLALVNDPAFIAGINDRSIRTREQAREHVREWAQAHQQQHGFAHWALETREAGTFMGTLGLLCRETLPVPHIGFALLPAYRGKGYVTEAGRAVLEHARQVLGLTQVCAIVSPGNAESIRALEALGLRYESLRVLSPGTEAVAYYTIDLGPGGVDS
;
A
#
# COMPACT_ATOMS: atom_id res chain seq x y z
N VAL A 1 -5.22 -6.95 -18.15
CA VAL A 1 -4.73 -6.82 -16.76
C VAL A 1 -3.22 -6.66 -16.76
N THR A 2 -2.76 -5.53 -16.22
CA THR A 2 -1.32 -5.27 -16.16
C THR A 2 -0.75 -5.74 -14.82
N VAL A 3 0.06 -6.78 -14.87
CA VAL A 3 0.76 -7.33 -13.70
C VAL A 3 2.03 -6.52 -13.46
N ILE A 4 2.23 -6.10 -12.20
CA ILE A 4 3.43 -5.38 -11.77
C ILE A 4 4.50 -6.36 -11.32
N LEU A 5 4.14 -7.29 -10.44
CA LEU A 5 5.05 -8.32 -9.94
C LEU A 5 4.27 -9.52 -9.41
N GLU A 6 4.98 -10.64 -9.32
CA GLU A 6 4.47 -11.88 -8.74
C GLU A 6 5.46 -12.45 -7.75
N THR A 7 4.93 -13.11 -6.73
CA THR A 7 5.71 -13.89 -5.76
C THR A 7 5.19 -15.34 -5.74
N ALA A 8 5.61 -16.14 -4.75
CA ALA A 8 5.18 -17.52 -4.66
C ALA A 8 3.64 -17.67 -4.55
N ARG A 9 2.99 -16.82 -3.78
CA ARG A 9 1.56 -16.92 -3.46
C ARG A 9 0.71 -15.77 -3.96
N VAL A 10 1.31 -14.63 -4.31
CA VAL A 10 0.56 -13.41 -4.60
C VAL A 10 0.98 -12.78 -5.92
N ARG A 11 0.08 -11.93 -6.41
CA ARG A 11 0.29 -11.08 -7.58
C ARG A 11 -0.15 -9.67 -7.23
N LEU A 12 0.65 -8.70 -7.66
CA LEU A 12 0.27 -7.29 -7.64
C LEU A 12 0.04 -6.83 -9.08
N ARG A 13 -1.10 -6.23 -9.32
CA ARG A 13 -1.50 -5.70 -10.63
C ARG A 13 -2.13 -4.31 -10.50
N LEU A 14 -2.23 -3.60 -11.61
CA LEU A 14 -2.94 -2.33 -11.62
C LEU A 14 -4.40 -2.54 -11.19
N LEU A 15 -4.90 -1.61 -10.36
CA LEU A 15 -6.32 -1.55 -10.03
C LEU A 15 -7.11 -1.14 -11.28
N ASP A 16 -8.23 -1.80 -11.49
CA ASP A 16 -9.16 -1.51 -12.57
C ASP A 16 -10.49 -0.99 -12.01
N PRO A 17 -10.99 0.19 -12.49
CA PRO A 17 -12.20 0.79 -11.93
C PRO A 17 -13.44 -0.09 -12.06
N GLU A 18 -13.57 -0.82 -13.16
CA GLU A 18 -14.74 -1.66 -13.40
C GLU A 18 -14.62 -3.01 -12.68
N ARG A 19 -13.47 -3.64 -12.80
CA ARG A 19 -13.24 -4.97 -12.21
C ARG A 19 -13.20 -4.95 -10.69
N ASP A 20 -12.60 -3.91 -10.10
CA ASP A 20 -12.28 -3.88 -8.68
C ASP A 20 -13.23 -3.01 -7.83
N ALA A 21 -14.24 -2.40 -8.44
CA ALA A 21 -15.12 -1.48 -7.73
C ALA A 21 -15.79 -2.10 -6.49
N GLU A 22 -16.35 -3.30 -6.62
CA GLU A 22 -17.04 -3.96 -5.52
C GLU A 22 -16.08 -4.39 -4.42
N ALA A 23 -14.91 -4.93 -4.79
CA ALA A 23 -13.89 -5.34 -3.83
C ALA A 23 -13.32 -4.12 -3.09
N MET A 24 -13.07 -3.02 -3.79
CA MET A 24 -12.63 -1.77 -3.16
C MET A 24 -13.69 -1.18 -2.25
N LEU A 25 -14.97 -1.24 -2.65
CA LEU A 25 -16.07 -0.80 -1.80
C LEU A 25 -16.10 -1.59 -0.47
N ALA A 26 -15.94 -2.91 -0.55
CA ALA A 26 -15.88 -3.76 0.63
C ALA A 26 -14.64 -3.45 1.49
N LEU A 27 -13.48 -3.25 0.88
CA LEU A 27 -12.23 -2.99 1.59
C LEU A 27 -12.27 -1.69 2.38
N VAL A 28 -12.66 -0.58 1.75
CA VAL A 28 -12.65 0.74 2.39
C VAL A 28 -13.75 0.91 3.44
N ASN A 29 -14.76 0.05 3.46
CA ASN A 29 -15.83 0.02 4.46
C ASN A 29 -15.64 -1.08 5.51
N ASP A 30 -14.58 -1.87 5.41
CA ASP A 30 -14.25 -2.82 6.48
C ASP A 30 -13.96 -2.05 7.77
N PRO A 31 -14.52 -2.46 8.93
CA PRO A 31 -14.33 -1.75 10.18
C PRO A 31 -12.87 -1.54 10.58
N ALA A 32 -12.01 -2.50 10.31
CA ALA A 32 -10.59 -2.37 10.62
C ALA A 32 -9.87 -1.38 9.69
N PHE A 33 -10.31 -1.25 8.43
CA PHE A 33 -9.81 -0.22 7.53
C PHE A 33 -10.17 1.18 8.05
N ILE A 34 -11.43 1.37 8.42
CA ILE A 34 -11.91 2.67 8.95
C ILE A 34 -11.19 3.03 10.25
N ALA A 35 -11.04 2.07 11.16
CA ALA A 35 -10.38 2.30 12.44
C ALA A 35 -8.86 2.50 12.31
N GLY A 36 -8.20 1.77 11.42
CA GLY A 36 -6.73 1.79 11.27
C GLY A 36 -6.21 2.80 10.27
N ILE A 37 -7.00 3.17 9.29
CA ILE A 37 -6.61 4.09 8.21
C ILE A 37 -7.47 5.35 8.28
N ASN A 38 -8.66 5.32 7.71
CA ASN A 38 -9.68 6.35 7.85
C ASN A 38 -10.98 5.91 7.19
N ASP A 39 -12.04 6.70 7.38
CA ASP A 39 -13.28 6.58 6.61
C ASP A 39 -13.15 7.45 5.36
N ARG A 40 -13.11 6.83 4.19
CA ARG A 40 -12.99 7.51 2.90
C ARG A 40 -14.32 8.03 2.36
N SER A 41 -15.41 7.80 3.09
CA SER A 41 -16.77 8.21 2.69
C SER A 41 -17.21 7.64 1.34
N ILE A 42 -16.69 6.48 0.97
CA ILE A 42 -17.04 5.75 -0.24
C ILE A 42 -18.13 4.75 0.11
N ARG A 43 -19.35 4.95 -0.44
CA ARG A 43 -20.52 4.16 -0.09
C ARG A 43 -21.22 3.51 -1.28
N THR A 44 -20.79 3.86 -2.49
CA THR A 44 -21.39 3.36 -3.73
C THR A 44 -20.33 2.80 -4.66
N ARG A 45 -20.75 1.91 -5.55
CA ARG A 45 -19.88 1.35 -6.59
C ARG A 45 -19.30 2.44 -7.48
N GLU A 46 -20.09 3.45 -7.82
CA GLU A 46 -19.63 4.58 -8.64
C GLU A 46 -18.56 5.40 -7.95
N GLN A 47 -18.72 5.65 -6.65
CA GLN A 47 -17.69 6.32 -5.85
C GLN A 47 -16.41 5.48 -5.77
N ALA A 48 -16.54 4.15 -5.67
CA ALA A 48 -15.37 3.26 -5.68
C ALA A 48 -14.63 3.28 -7.03
N ARG A 49 -15.35 3.30 -8.14
CA ARG A 49 -14.75 3.47 -9.48
C ARG A 49 -13.95 4.76 -9.59
N GLU A 50 -14.55 5.86 -9.19
CA GLU A 50 -13.90 7.17 -9.23
C GLU A 50 -12.66 7.22 -8.34
N HIS A 51 -12.75 6.62 -7.16
CA HIS A 51 -11.61 6.49 -6.26
C HIS A 51 -10.44 5.73 -6.92
N VAL A 52 -10.71 4.63 -7.60
CA VAL A 52 -9.67 3.87 -8.32
C VAL A 52 -9.04 4.73 -9.42
N ARG A 53 -9.84 5.48 -10.17
CA ARG A 53 -9.34 6.36 -11.24
C ARG A 53 -8.43 7.46 -10.69
N GLU A 54 -8.88 8.17 -9.67
CA GLU A 54 -8.17 9.33 -9.10
C GLU A 54 -6.99 8.92 -8.22
N TRP A 55 -7.20 7.94 -7.36
CA TRP A 55 -6.22 7.56 -6.36
C TRP A 55 -5.15 6.60 -6.90
N ALA A 56 -5.55 5.62 -7.72
CA ALA A 56 -4.62 4.60 -8.21
C ALA A 56 -4.14 4.86 -9.63
N GLN A 57 -5.03 4.98 -10.59
CA GLN A 57 -4.63 5.11 -12.00
C GLN A 57 -3.92 6.43 -12.29
N ALA A 58 -4.45 7.54 -11.82
CA ALA A 58 -3.81 8.84 -12.02
C ALA A 58 -2.42 8.90 -11.35
N HIS A 59 -2.29 8.34 -10.16
CA HIS A 59 -1.03 8.27 -9.46
C HIS A 59 0.00 7.40 -10.20
N GLN A 60 -0.44 6.27 -10.73
CA GLN A 60 0.41 5.40 -11.55
C GLN A 60 0.93 6.13 -12.79
N GLN A 61 0.07 6.87 -13.48
CA GLN A 61 0.46 7.63 -14.66
C GLN A 61 1.46 8.75 -14.32
N GLN A 62 1.28 9.41 -13.20
CA GLN A 62 2.12 10.52 -12.78
C GLN A 62 3.49 10.07 -12.25
N HIS A 63 3.54 8.98 -11.48
CA HIS A 63 4.72 8.59 -10.70
C HIS A 63 5.36 7.28 -11.13
N GLY A 64 4.68 6.46 -11.93
CA GLY A 64 5.17 5.13 -12.31
C GLY A 64 4.93 4.06 -11.24
N PHE A 65 4.26 4.39 -10.16
CA PHE A 65 3.82 3.48 -9.12
C PHE A 65 2.52 3.99 -8.48
N ALA A 66 1.86 3.11 -7.76
CA ALA A 66 0.62 3.42 -7.04
C ALA A 66 0.34 2.32 -6.01
N HIS A 67 -0.83 2.36 -5.38
CA HIS A 67 -1.39 1.17 -4.75
C HIS A 67 -1.93 0.24 -5.83
N TRP A 68 -1.59 -1.03 -5.71
CA TRP A 68 -1.95 -2.08 -6.65
C TRP A 68 -2.92 -3.07 -6.00
N ALA A 69 -3.70 -3.75 -6.82
CA ALA A 69 -4.51 -4.86 -6.35
C ALA A 69 -3.60 -6.01 -5.93
N LEU A 70 -3.78 -6.48 -4.70
CA LEU A 70 -3.11 -7.66 -4.17
C LEU A 70 -4.06 -8.82 -4.32
N GLU A 71 -3.69 -9.83 -5.10
CA GLU A 71 -4.50 -11.01 -5.34
C GLU A 71 -3.71 -12.31 -5.18
N THR A 72 -4.42 -13.42 -4.99
CA THR A 72 -3.78 -14.71 -5.00
C THR A 72 -3.26 -15.00 -6.39
N ARG A 73 -2.03 -15.51 -6.47
CA ARG A 73 -1.41 -15.83 -7.77
C ARG A 73 -2.16 -16.93 -8.52
N GLU A 74 -2.61 -17.94 -7.80
CA GLU A 74 -3.26 -19.11 -8.38
C GLU A 74 -4.65 -18.81 -8.93
N ALA A 75 -5.52 -18.22 -8.12
CA ALA A 75 -6.93 -18.03 -8.46
C ALA A 75 -7.30 -16.61 -8.88
N GLY A 76 -6.39 -15.63 -8.68
CA GLY A 76 -6.70 -14.22 -8.94
C GLY A 76 -7.74 -13.65 -8.00
N THR A 77 -7.81 -14.15 -6.76
CA THR A 77 -8.75 -13.66 -5.75
C THR A 77 -8.23 -12.37 -5.14
N PHE A 78 -9.01 -11.31 -5.21
CA PHE A 78 -8.68 -10.03 -4.60
C PHE A 78 -8.61 -10.15 -3.08
N MET A 79 -7.50 -9.74 -2.49
CA MET A 79 -7.26 -9.78 -1.05
C MET A 79 -7.20 -8.40 -0.40
N GLY A 80 -6.86 -7.39 -1.18
CA GLY A 80 -6.66 -6.04 -0.70
C GLY A 80 -5.81 -5.21 -1.64
N THR A 81 -5.14 -4.20 -1.09
CA THR A 81 -4.22 -3.35 -1.83
C THR A 81 -2.88 -3.22 -1.11
N LEU A 82 -1.82 -3.05 -1.89
CA LEU A 82 -0.49 -2.79 -1.38
C LEU A 82 0.30 -2.02 -2.44
N GLY A 83 1.07 -1.04 -2.03
CA GLY A 83 1.87 -0.30 -2.98
C GLY A 83 2.55 0.92 -2.38
N LEU A 84 2.90 1.85 -3.24
CA LEU A 84 3.65 3.07 -2.91
C LEU A 84 2.85 4.29 -3.33
N LEU A 85 2.89 5.33 -2.51
CA LEU A 85 2.28 6.62 -2.78
C LEU A 85 3.23 7.76 -2.46
N CYS A 86 3.17 8.82 -3.27
CA CYS A 86 3.74 10.11 -2.94
C CYS A 86 2.70 10.96 -2.23
N ARG A 87 3.08 11.57 -1.11
CA ARG A 87 2.27 12.56 -0.39
C ARG A 87 3.10 13.82 -0.18
N GLU A 88 2.49 14.99 -0.35
CA GLU A 88 3.17 16.28 -0.16
C GLU A 88 3.74 16.45 1.25
N THR A 89 3.10 15.83 2.24
CA THR A 89 3.50 15.89 3.65
C THR A 89 4.63 14.93 4.02
N LEU A 90 5.09 14.09 3.09
CA LEU A 90 6.14 13.10 3.31
C LEU A 90 7.32 13.34 2.35
N PRO A 91 8.58 13.19 2.82
CA PRO A 91 9.75 13.50 2.01
C PRO A 91 10.09 12.46 0.94
N VAL A 92 9.59 11.23 1.09
CA VAL A 92 9.84 10.10 0.19
C VAL A 92 8.55 9.30 -0.01
N PRO A 93 8.46 8.46 -1.06
CA PRO A 93 7.29 7.60 -1.23
C PRO A 93 7.04 6.72 -0.02
N HIS A 94 5.77 6.53 0.33
CA HIS A 94 5.43 5.67 1.45
C HIS A 94 4.76 4.38 0.98
N ILE A 95 5.11 3.28 1.64
CA ILE A 95 4.45 1.99 1.46
C ILE A 95 3.19 1.95 2.32
N GLY A 96 2.11 1.46 1.74
CA GLY A 96 0.85 1.26 2.45
C GLY A 96 0.20 -0.04 2.01
N PHE A 97 -0.65 -0.56 2.86
CA PHE A 97 -1.37 -1.81 2.59
C PHE A 97 -2.68 -1.87 3.38
N ALA A 98 -3.63 -2.58 2.83
CA ALA A 98 -4.88 -2.92 3.49
C ALA A 98 -5.35 -4.28 2.98
N LEU A 99 -5.76 -5.17 3.89
CA LEU A 99 -6.28 -6.50 3.55
C LEU A 99 -7.71 -6.66 4.03
N LEU A 100 -8.50 -7.38 3.24
CA LEU A 100 -9.77 -7.91 3.70
C LEU A 100 -9.54 -8.89 4.86
N PRO A 101 -10.48 -8.99 5.83
CA PRO A 101 -10.26 -9.76 7.06
C PRO A 101 -9.84 -11.21 6.85
N ALA A 102 -10.38 -11.88 5.82
CA ALA A 102 -10.10 -13.29 5.54
C ALA A 102 -8.62 -13.57 5.21
N TYR A 103 -7.85 -12.55 4.84
CA TYR A 103 -6.46 -12.72 4.36
C TYR A 103 -5.42 -12.20 5.35
N ARG A 104 -5.84 -11.69 6.50
CA ARG A 104 -4.93 -11.19 7.54
C ARG A 104 -4.26 -12.33 8.31
N GLY A 105 -3.05 -12.05 8.82
CA GLY A 105 -2.32 -12.98 9.66
C GLY A 105 -1.71 -14.18 8.93
N LYS A 106 -1.60 -14.13 7.61
CA LYS A 106 -1.10 -15.22 6.77
C LYS A 106 0.23 -14.94 6.07
N GLY A 107 0.84 -13.79 6.38
CA GLY A 107 2.13 -13.40 5.82
C GLY A 107 2.09 -12.79 4.43
N TYR A 108 0.93 -12.50 3.89
CA TYR A 108 0.81 -11.91 2.53
C TYR A 108 1.42 -10.52 2.43
N VAL A 109 1.22 -9.67 3.43
CA VAL A 109 1.80 -8.31 3.43
C VAL A 109 3.32 -8.37 3.46
N THR A 110 3.89 -9.24 4.28
CA THR A 110 5.35 -9.41 4.36
C THR A 110 5.92 -9.92 3.05
N GLU A 111 5.29 -10.91 2.45
CA GLU A 111 5.72 -11.45 1.15
C GLU A 111 5.64 -10.42 0.03
N ALA A 112 4.48 -9.80 -0.13
CA ALA A 112 4.26 -8.78 -1.16
C ALA A 112 5.05 -7.51 -0.91
N GLY A 113 5.13 -7.07 0.34
CA GLY A 113 5.87 -5.86 0.73
C GLY A 113 7.37 -5.97 0.45
N ARG A 114 7.97 -7.10 0.73
CA ARG A 114 9.39 -7.36 0.38
C ARG A 114 9.61 -7.25 -1.13
N ALA A 115 8.71 -7.81 -1.92
CA ALA A 115 8.80 -7.74 -3.38
C ALA A 115 8.62 -6.30 -3.88
N VAL A 116 7.74 -5.52 -3.27
CA VAL A 116 7.54 -4.10 -3.60
C VAL A 116 8.78 -3.28 -3.25
N LEU A 117 9.40 -3.50 -2.10
CA LEU A 117 10.62 -2.78 -1.72
C LEU A 117 11.78 -3.11 -2.65
N GLU A 118 11.91 -4.35 -3.08
CA GLU A 118 12.92 -4.75 -4.07
C GLU A 118 12.63 -4.13 -5.45
N HIS A 119 11.38 -4.11 -5.87
CA HIS A 119 10.95 -3.42 -7.09
C HIS A 119 11.23 -1.90 -7.00
N ALA A 120 10.97 -1.29 -5.85
CA ALA A 120 11.26 0.12 -5.60
C ALA A 120 12.75 0.41 -5.79
N ARG A 121 13.62 -0.44 -5.29
CA ARG A 121 15.07 -0.30 -5.42
C ARG A 121 15.55 -0.55 -6.85
N GLN A 122 15.17 -1.68 -7.45
CA GLN A 122 15.75 -2.14 -8.73
C GLN A 122 15.12 -1.48 -9.95
N VAL A 123 13.80 -1.27 -9.92
CA VAL A 123 13.05 -0.79 -11.10
C VAL A 123 12.77 0.71 -10.99
N LEU A 124 12.32 1.17 -9.82
CA LEU A 124 11.93 2.57 -9.61
C LEU A 124 13.12 3.46 -9.24
N GLY A 125 14.26 2.89 -8.85
CA GLY A 125 15.45 3.63 -8.46
C GLY A 125 15.30 4.40 -7.15
N LEU A 126 14.39 3.99 -6.27
CA LEU A 126 14.19 4.64 -4.97
C LEU A 126 15.29 4.21 -4.00
N THR A 127 15.79 5.17 -3.23
CA THR A 127 16.83 4.91 -2.23
C THR A 127 16.27 4.82 -0.81
N GLN A 128 15.07 5.35 -0.60
CA GLN A 128 14.41 5.35 0.69
C GLN A 128 12.89 5.24 0.51
N VAL A 129 12.25 4.52 1.40
CA VAL A 129 10.80 4.41 1.52
C VAL A 129 10.42 4.66 2.97
N CYS A 130 9.29 5.30 3.20
CA CYS A 130 8.74 5.50 4.53
C CYS A 130 7.38 4.81 4.66
N ALA A 131 6.87 4.81 5.88
CA ALA A 131 5.51 4.41 6.19
C ALA A 131 4.99 5.22 7.37
N ILE A 132 3.69 5.42 7.40
CA ILE A 132 2.99 6.05 8.50
C ILE A 132 1.95 5.09 9.05
N VAL A 133 1.81 5.06 10.37
CA VAL A 133 0.88 4.18 11.06
C VAL A 133 0.43 4.82 12.36
N SER A 134 -0.81 4.56 12.75
CA SER A 134 -1.28 4.96 14.08
C SER A 134 -0.46 4.27 15.16
N PRO A 135 0.03 4.99 16.19
CA PRO A 135 0.91 4.40 17.22
C PRO A 135 0.32 3.19 17.93
N GLY A 136 -1.00 3.09 18.02
CA GLY A 136 -1.70 1.96 18.64
C GLY A 136 -1.95 0.76 17.72
N ASN A 137 -1.62 0.86 16.44
CA ASN A 137 -1.86 -0.21 15.47
C ASN A 137 -0.73 -1.23 15.47
N ALA A 138 -0.72 -2.11 16.48
CA ALA A 138 0.34 -3.08 16.71
C ALA A 138 0.53 -4.06 15.54
N GLU A 139 -0.54 -4.46 14.88
CA GLU A 139 -0.48 -5.39 13.74
C GLU A 139 0.26 -4.79 12.54
N SER A 140 -0.08 -3.55 12.17
CA SER A 140 0.61 -2.84 11.09
C SER A 140 2.06 -2.54 11.45
N ILE A 141 2.34 -2.17 12.68
CA ILE A 141 3.72 -1.94 13.16
C ILE A 141 4.55 -3.21 13.02
N ARG A 142 4.02 -4.36 13.44
CA ARG A 142 4.73 -5.64 13.28
C ARG A 142 5.01 -5.95 11.80
N ALA A 143 4.06 -5.66 10.92
CA ALA A 143 4.26 -5.86 9.48
C ALA A 143 5.38 -4.95 8.94
N LEU A 144 5.39 -3.67 9.32
CA LEU A 144 6.44 -2.74 8.91
C LEU A 144 7.82 -3.16 9.42
N GLU A 145 7.92 -3.58 10.67
CA GLU A 145 9.17 -4.07 11.25
C GLU A 145 9.66 -5.35 10.55
N ALA A 146 8.75 -6.27 10.23
CA ALA A 146 9.07 -7.48 9.46
C ALA A 146 9.60 -7.17 8.06
N LEU A 147 9.18 -6.05 7.47
CA LEU A 147 9.70 -5.56 6.18
C LEU A 147 11.08 -4.87 6.32
N GLY A 148 11.52 -4.60 7.52
CA GLY A 148 12.79 -3.91 7.77
C GLY A 148 12.68 -2.41 7.99
N LEU A 149 11.47 -1.86 8.02
CA LEU A 149 11.30 -0.45 8.37
C LEU A 149 11.54 -0.25 9.86
N ARG A 150 12.08 0.91 10.23
CA ARG A 150 12.40 1.27 11.62
C ARG A 150 11.70 2.55 12.01
N TYR A 151 11.23 2.60 13.24
CA TYR A 151 10.65 3.80 13.83
C TYR A 151 11.67 4.94 13.86
N GLU A 152 11.23 6.12 13.46
CA GLU A 152 12.05 7.32 13.47
C GLU A 152 11.47 8.39 14.40
N SER A 153 10.20 8.74 14.26
CA SER A 153 9.57 9.83 15.02
C SER A 153 8.04 9.78 14.97
N LEU A 154 7.42 10.53 15.87
CA LEU A 154 6.02 10.90 15.75
C LEU A 154 5.91 12.15 14.90
N ARG A 155 4.93 12.20 14.00
CA ARG A 155 4.68 13.34 13.13
C ARG A 155 3.21 13.71 13.07
N VAL A 156 2.92 14.99 13.07
CA VAL A 156 1.61 15.54 12.76
C VAL A 156 1.65 15.97 11.29
N LEU A 157 0.92 15.29 10.43
CA LEU A 157 0.97 15.52 8.98
C LEU A 157 0.16 16.73 8.54
N SER A 158 -0.90 17.05 9.27
CA SER A 158 -1.77 18.20 8.99
C SER A 158 -2.23 18.82 10.31
N PRO A 159 -2.41 20.16 10.37
CA PRO A 159 -2.93 20.80 11.58
C PRO A 159 -4.26 20.17 12.02
N GLY A 160 -4.38 19.89 13.33
CA GLY A 160 -5.59 19.32 13.93
C GLY A 160 -5.78 17.82 13.76
N THR A 161 -4.84 17.11 13.12
CA THR A 161 -4.84 15.65 13.05
C THR A 161 -3.98 15.05 14.16
N GLU A 162 -4.27 13.79 14.51
CA GLU A 162 -3.46 13.05 15.48
C GLU A 162 -2.08 12.74 14.93
N ALA A 163 -1.10 12.63 15.81
CA ALA A 163 0.25 12.22 15.44
C ALA A 163 0.26 10.77 14.94
N VAL A 164 1.05 10.53 13.90
CA VAL A 164 1.32 9.20 13.37
C VAL A 164 2.76 8.81 13.64
N ALA A 165 3.00 7.50 13.77
CA ALA A 165 4.35 6.96 13.85
C ALA A 165 4.95 6.91 12.44
N TYR A 166 6.13 7.48 12.29
CA TYR A 166 6.87 7.53 11.03
C TYR A 166 8.00 6.50 11.05
N TYR A 167 7.99 5.64 10.06
CA TYR A 167 8.95 4.56 9.86
C TYR A 167 9.71 4.75 8.56
N THR A 168 10.97 4.35 8.50
CA THR A 168 11.79 4.44 7.29
C THR A 168 12.59 3.20 7.04
N ILE A 169 12.97 3.00 5.78
CA ILE A 169 13.94 2.01 5.35
C ILE A 169 14.81 2.60 4.24
N ASP A 170 16.13 2.44 4.38
CA ASP A 170 17.09 2.74 3.32
C ASP A 170 17.24 1.50 2.44
N LEU A 171 17.01 1.68 1.15
CA LEU A 171 17.06 0.58 0.18
C LEU A 171 18.45 0.38 -0.40
N GLY A 172 19.36 1.32 -0.14
CA GLY A 172 20.67 1.33 -0.76
C GLY A 172 20.65 1.85 -2.20
N PRO A 173 21.80 1.91 -2.87
CA PRO A 173 21.85 2.36 -4.26
C PRO A 173 21.06 1.38 -5.13
N GLY A 174 20.20 1.94 -6.01
CA GLY A 174 19.50 1.14 -7.01
C GLY A 174 20.51 0.38 -7.83
N GLY A 175 20.35 -0.94 -7.89
CA GLY A 175 21.24 -1.77 -8.67
C GLY A 175 21.00 -1.55 -10.16
N VAL A 176 21.68 -0.57 -10.72
CA VAL A 176 22.12 -0.65 -12.10
C VAL A 176 23.56 -1.10 -12.01
N ASP A 177 23.76 -2.36 -11.79
CA ASP A 177 25.04 -2.93 -12.10
C ASP A 177 25.17 -2.92 -13.62
N SER A 178 25.92 -1.98 -14.04
CA SER A 178 26.47 -1.96 -15.40
C SER A 178 27.27 -3.23 -15.66
#